data_217cb3e1769ec77c92a6ac5f0e721d57
#
_entry.id   217cb3e1769ec77c92a6ac5f0e721d57
#
_cell.length_a   1.000
_cell.length_b   1.000
_cell.length_c   1.000
_cell.angle_alpha   90.00
_cell.angle_beta   90.00
_cell.angle_gamma   90.00
#
_symmetry.space_group_name_H-M   'P 1'
#
loop_
_entity.id
_entity.type
_entity.pdbx_description
1 polymer ?
#
loop_
_entity_poly.entity_id
_entity_poly.type
_entity_poly.pdbx_seq_one_letter_code
_entity_poly.pdbx_strand_id
1 'polypeptide(L)'
;EQGKAYPCFCTPEDGEEMRKKQEAAKVRPGYYGAWAKCRNLSVEEMAEKIKAGVPYIVRFKSPGREDRKIKHKDIIKGNVEFPENDQDVVIIKADGLPTYHFAHAVDDHLMGTTHVIRGDEWLSSVPLHLQLFHELGFKAPKYAHIAPIMKNDNGNKRKLSKRKDAEAAVSYYEEEGIPEEAVKEYLLN
;
A
#
# COMPACT_ATOMS: atom_id res chain seq x y z
N GLU A 1 -20.18 -6.57 9.13
CA GLU A 1 -21.38 -7.39 8.85
C GLU A 1 -21.21 -8.31 7.63
N GLN A 2 -20.43 -7.90 6.59
CA GLN A 2 -20.20 -8.71 5.40
C GLN A 2 -19.00 -9.68 5.52
N GLY A 3 -18.33 -9.72 6.67
CA GLY A 3 -17.17 -10.59 6.87
C GLY A 3 -15.91 -10.24 6.08
N LYS A 4 -15.86 -9.05 5.45
CA LYS A 4 -14.72 -8.58 4.63
C LYS A 4 -13.59 -7.93 5.46
N ALA A 5 -13.85 -7.67 6.73
CA ALA A 5 -12.88 -7.13 7.68
C ALA A 5 -13.17 -7.70 9.08
N TYR A 6 -12.17 -7.64 9.96
CA TYR A 6 -12.30 -8.14 11.32
C TYR A 6 -11.38 -7.38 12.30
N PRO A 7 -11.75 -7.29 13.58
CA PRO A 7 -10.88 -6.74 14.61
C PRO A 7 -9.72 -7.71 14.90
N CYS A 8 -8.53 -7.17 14.98
CA CYS A 8 -7.32 -7.90 15.32
C CYS A 8 -6.76 -7.37 16.64
N PHE A 9 -6.64 -8.25 17.61
CA PHE A 9 -6.23 -7.98 18.99
C PHE A 9 -4.74 -8.30 19.25
N CYS A 10 -3.97 -8.61 18.20
CA CYS A 10 -2.53 -8.86 18.32
C CYS A 10 -1.80 -7.58 18.72
N THR A 11 -0.91 -7.71 19.70
CA THR A 11 -0.02 -6.63 20.14
C THR A 11 1.18 -6.50 19.18
N PRO A 12 1.97 -5.41 19.28
CA PRO A 12 3.24 -5.30 18.55
C PRO A 12 4.19 -6.46 18.82
N GLU A 13 4.23 -6.94 20.08
CA GLU A 13 5.06 -8.08 20.52
C GLU A 13 4.63 -9.39 19.83
N ASP A 14 3.31 -9.63 19.72
CA ASP A 14 2.77 -10.75 18.93
C ASP A 14 3.25 -10.70 17.48
N GLY A 15 3.29 -9.50 16.89
CA GLY A 15 3.77 -9.27 15.54
C GLY A 15 5.26 -9.61 15.38
N GLU A 16 6.10 -9.19 16.33
CA GLU A 16 7.52 -9.49 16.33
C GLU A 16 7.80 -11.00 16.52
N GLU A 17 7.09 -11.62 17.45
CA GLU A 17 7.21 -13.07 17.68
C GLU A 17 6.81 -13.86 16.43
N MET A 18 5.71 -13.47 15.79
CA MET A 18 5.25 -14.07 14.54
C MET A 18 6.33 -13.93 13.44
N ARG A 19 6.92 -12.75 13.28
CA ARG A 19 7.97 -12.51 12.30
C ARG A 19 9.20 -13.38 12.53
N LYS A 20 9.66 -13.49 13.77
CA LYS A 20 10.78 -14.37 14.13
C LYS A 20 10.50 -15.84 13.80
N LYS A 21 9.27 -16.30 14.06
CA LYS A 21 8.85 -17.68 13.71
C LYS A 21 8.79 -17.88 12.20
N GLN A 22 8.32 -16.90 11.43
CA GLN A 22 8.29 -16.96 9.97
C GLN A 22 9.71 -16.98 9.38
N GLU A 23 10.62 -16.16 9.90
CA GLU A 23 12.03 -16.15 9.50
C GLU A 23 12.71 -17.49 9.78
N ALA A 24 12.49 -18.07 10.98
CA ALA A 24 13.01 -19.38 11.33
C ALA A 24 12.46 -20.50 10.44
N ALA A 25 11.19 -20.41 10.05
CA ALA A 25 10.54 -21.33 9.13
C ALA A 25 10.88 -21.07 7.66
N LYS A 26 11.65 -20.02 7.34
CA LYS A 26 12.00 -19.56 5.99
C LYS A 26 10.76 -19.33 5.10
N VAL A 27 9.69 -18.82 5.70
CA VAL A 27 8.47 -18.42 4.97
C VAL A 27 8.40 -16.91 4.89
N ARG A 28 7.61 -16.41 3.94
CA ARG A 28 7.40 -14.98 3.73
C ARG A 28 6.82 -14.33 4.99
N PRO A 29 7.37 -13.21 5.47
CA PRO A 29 6.79 -12.48 6.60
C PRO A 29 5.44 -11.86 6.22
N GLY A 30 4.51 -11.83 7.19
CA GLY A 30 3.21 -11.18 6.99
C GLY A 30 2.07 -11.82 7.78
N TYR A 31 0.89 -11.21 7.69
CA TYR A 31 -0.30 -11.64 8.40
C TYR A 31 -1.30 -12.29 7.43
N TYR A 32 -1.17 -13.61 7.24
CA TYR A 32 -1.92 -14.39 6.26
C TYR A 32 -2.07 -15.85 6.70
N GLY A 33 -3.05 -16.56 6.16
CA GLY A 33 -3.26 -17.98 6.38
C GLY A 33 -3.26 -18.37 7.86
N ALA A 34 -2.46 -19.37 8.24
CA ALA A 34 -2.31 -19.84 9.62
C ALA A 34 -1.64 -18.81 10.55
N TRP A 35 -0.91 -17.84 9.99
CA TRP A 35 -0.28 -16.76 10.73
C TRP A 35 -1.24 -15.66 11.15
N ALA A 36 -2.44 -15.59 10.55
CA ALA A 36 -3.47 -14.62 10.85
C ALA A 36 -4.34 -15.06 12.04
N LYS A 37 -3.78 -15.06 13.27
CA LYS A 37 -4.40 -15.61 14.50
C LYS A 37 -5.85 -15.14 14.73
N CYS A 38 -6.16 -13.85 14.49
CA CYS A 38 -7.49 -13.30 14.76
C CYS A 38 -8.48 -13.48 13.60
N ARG A 39 -8.01 -13.96 12.42
CA ARG A 39 -8.84 -14.08 11.21
C ARG A 39 -10.06 -15.00 11.38
N ASN A 40 -9.93 -16.02 12.23
CA ASN A 40 -10.92 -17.06 12.41
C ASN A 40 -11.60 -17.04 13.80
N LEU A 41 -11.44 -15.94 14.55
CA LEU A 41 -12.21 -15.74 15.78
C LEU A 41 -13.70 -15.70 15.45
N SER A 42 -14.53 -16.26 16.33
CA SER A 42 -15.99 -16.18 16.21
C SER A 42 -16.48 -14.75 16.49
N VAL A 43 -17.69 -14.45 16.06
CA VAL A 43 -18.31 -13.13 16.32
C VAL A 43 -18.46 -12.90 17.82
N GLU A 44 -18.76 -13.94 18.57
CA GLU A 44 -18.92 -13.93 20.02
C GLU A 44 -17.60 -13.60 20.71
N GLU A 45 -16.51 -14.28 20.33
CA GLU A 45 -15.16 -14.02 20.86
C GLU A 45 -14.68 -12.59 20.55
N MET A 46 -14.97 -12.09 19.35
CA MET A 46 -14.66 -10.70 18.99
C MET A 46 -15.47 -9.71 19.85
N ALA A 47 -16.78 -9.96 20.01
CA ALA A 47 -17.66 -9.10 20.79
C ALA A 47 -17.26 -9.06 22.27
N GLU A 48 -16.91 -10.20 22.86
CA GLU A 48 -16.44 -10.28 24.26
C GLU A 48 -15.17 -9.46 24.47
N LYS A 49 -14.19 -9.58 23.56
CA LYS A 49 -12.93 -8.81 23.63
C LYS A 49 -13.17 -7.31 23.50
N ILE A 50 -14.03 -6.89 22.58
CA ILE A 50 -14.41 -5.48 22.41
C ILE A 50 -15.12 -4.97 23.66
N LYS A 51 -16.07 -5.72 24.19
CA LYS A 51 -16.81 -5.38 25.43
C LYS A 51 -15.88 -5.28 26.65
N ALA A 52 -14.85 -6.11 26.69
CA ALA A 52 -13.80 -6.06 27.72
C ALA A 52 -12.81 -4.89 27.54
N GLY A 53 -12.97 -4.06 26.51
CA GLY A 53 -12.11 -2.91 26.26
C GLY A 53 -10.72 -3.29 25.72
N VAL A 54 -10.53 -4.48 25.18
CA VAL A 54 -9.24 -4.89 24.59
C VAL A 54 -8.96 -4.04 23.37
N PRO A 55 -7.81 -3.33 23.30
CA PRO A 55 -7.43 -2.54 22.12
C PRO A 55 -7.35 -3.41 20.87
N TYR A 56 -7.78 -2.88 19.75
CA TYR A 56 -7.74 -3.60 18.48
C TYR A 56 -7.49 -2.66 17.30
N ILE A 57 -7.02 -3.25 16.23
CA ILE A 57 -6.96 -2.66 14.90
C ILE A 57 -7.94 -3.41 13.99
N VAL A 58 -8.34 -2.80 12.87
CA VAL A 58 -9.18 -3.51 11.90
C VAL A 58 -8.32 -3.96 10.73
N ARG A 59 -8.43 -5.24 10.38
CA ARG A 59 -7.76 -5.82 9.22
C ARG A 59 -8.76 -6.13 8.11
N PHE A 60 -8.33 -5.89 6.90
CA PHE A 60 -8.99 -6.39 5.70
C PHE A 60 -8.82 -7.91 5.64
N LYS A 61 -9.91 -8.64 5.44
CA LYS A 61 -9.86 -10.10 5.24
C LYS A 61 -9.65 -10.39 3.77
N SER A 62 -8.39 -10.51 3.36
CA SER A 62 -8.06 -10.70 1.96
C SER A 62 -8.68 -11.99 1.39
N PRO A 63 -9.40 -11.93 0.26
CA PRO A 63 -9.86 -13.10 -0.47
C PRO A 63 -8.79 -13.65 -1.43
N GLY A 64 -7.65 -12.97 -1.56
CA GLY A 64 -6.61 -13.33 -2.51
C GLY A 64 -5.80 -14.55 -2.12
N ARG A 65 -5.07 -15.06 -3.09
CA ARG A 65 -4.20 -16.22 -2.95
C ARG A 65 -2.88 -15.97 -3.66
N GLU A 66 -1.77 -16.34 -3.04
CA GLU A 66 -0.43 -16.17 -3.61
C GLU A 66 -0.21 -16.97 -4.90
N ASP A 67 -0.90 -18.14 -5.04
CA ASP A 67 -0.81 -18.99 -6.22
C ASP A 67 -1.63 -18.48 -7.42
N ARG A 68 -2.41 -17.40 -7.23
CA ARG A 68 -3.15 -16.73 -8.30
C ARG A 68 -2.50 -15.41 -8.68
N LYS A 69 -2.72 -15.01 -9.91
CA LYS A 69 -2.18 -13.78 -10.47
C LYS A 69 -3.27 -12.83 -10.91
N ILE A 70 -3.02 -11.54 -10.71
CA ILE A 70 -3.85 -10.45 -11.22
C ILE A 70 -3.11 -9.75 -12.35
N LYS A 71 -3.81 -9.53 -13.46
CA LYS A 71 -3.32 -8.73 -14.59
C LYS A 71 -3.87 -7.32 -14.48
N HIS A 72 -3.01 -6.35 -14.68
CA HIS A 72 -3.38 -4.94 -14.66
C HIS A 72 -2.76 -4.23 -15.86
N LYS A 73 -3.51 -3.31 -16.47
CA LYS A 73 -3.02 -2.44 -17.53
C LYS A 73 -2.68 -1.07 -16.95
N ASP A 74 -1.41 -0.86 -16.68
CA ASP A 74 -0.88 0.44 -16.32
C ASP A 74 -0.75 1.34 -17.56
N ILE A 75 -1.00 2.64 -17.42
CA ILE A 75 -0.99 3.56 -18.58
C ILE A 75 0.43 3.71 -19.14
N ILE A 76 1.46 3.66 -18.28
CA ILE A 76 2.86 3.87 -18.66
C ILE A 76 3.60 2.55 -18.81
N LYS A 77 3.46 1.65 -17.81
CA LYS A 77 4.18 0.37 -17.80
C LYS A 77 3.55 -0.69 -18.71
N GLY A 78 2.34 -0.42 -19.23
CA GLY A 78 1.62 -1.40 -20.05
C GLY A 78 1.01 -2.55 -19.24
N ASN A 79 1.02 -3.74 -19.80
CA ASN A 79 0.48 -4.91 -19.12
C ASN A 79 1.47 -5.42 -18.07
N VAL A 80 1.03 -5.42 -16.82
CA VAL A 80 1.79 -5.92 -15.66
C VAL A 80 1.01 -7.06 -15.00
N GLU A 81 1.73 -8.00 -14.42
CA GLU A 81 1.16 -9.16 -13.75
C GLU A 81 1.80 -9.32 -12.37
N PHE A 82 0.97 -9.53 -11.36
CA PHE A 82 1.40 -9.68 -9.97
C PHE A 82 0.71 -10.89 -9.32
N PRO A 83 1.29 -11.48 -8.26
CA PRO A 83 0.51 -12.31 -7.34
C PRO A 83 -0.66 -11.52 -6.76
N GLU A 84 -1.78 -12.17 -6.50
CA GLU A 84 -2.85 -11.54 -5.71
C GLU A 84 -2.34 -11.21 -4.30
N ASN A 85 -2.92 -10.17 -3.69
CA ASN A 85 -2.65 -9.90 -2.28
C ASN A 85 -3.40 -10.92 -1.41
N ASP A 86 -2.69 -11.70 -0.63
CA ASP A 86 -3.22 -12.64 0.36
C ASP A 86 -3.02 -12.17 1.81
N GLN A 87 -2.38 -10.99 1.99
CA GLN A 87 -2.12 -10.40 3.29
C GLN A 87 -3.38 -9.74 3.85
N ASP A 88 -3.68 -10.01 5.11
CA ASP A 88 -4.70 -9.29 5.85
C ASP A 88 -4.12 -7.98 6.40
N VAL A 89 -4.06 -6.99 5.53
CA VAL A 89 -3.47 -5.69 5.87
C VAL A 89 -4.33 -4.92 6.87
N VAL A 90 -3.69 -4.09 7.68
CA VAL A 90 -4.39 -3.16 8.56
C VAL A 90 -5.06 -2.08 7.71
N ILE A 91 -6.36 -1.88 7.90
CA ILE A 91 -7.13 -0.83 7.22
C ILE A 91 -7.51 0.31 8.15
N ILE A 92 -7.78 0.02 9.45
CA ILE A 92 -8.00 1.03 10.48
C ILE A 92 -7.03 0.76 11.63
N LYS A 93 -6.33 1.79 12.06
CA LYS A 93 -5.40 1.77 13.19
C LYS A 93 -6.13 1.82 14.52
N ALA A 94 -5.41 1.59 15.63
CA ALA A 94 -5.98 1.63 16.98
C ALA A 94 -6.50 3.04 17.38
N ASP A 95 -6.01 4.09 16.77
CA ASP A 95 -6.50 5.47 16.93
C ASP A 95 -7.77 5.78 16.12
N GLY A 96 -8.31 4.80 15.41
CA GLY A 96 -9.49 4.94 14.54
C GLY A 96 -9.19 5.53 13.17
N LEU A 97 -7.94 5.93 12.88
CA LEU A 97 -7.59 6.51 11.58
C LEU A 97 -7.31 5.41 10.53
N PRO A 98 -7.73 5.62 9.28
CA PRO A 98 -7.44 4.68 8.21
C PRO A 98 -5.94 4.64 7.89
N THR A 99 -5.50 3.50 7.37
CA THR A 99 -4.19 3.42 6.71
C THR A 99 -4.27 3.99 5.31
N TYR A 100 -3.11 4.36 4.74
CA TYR A 100 -3.02 4.91 3.39
C TYR A 100 -3.76 4.04 2.35
N HIS A 101 -3.57 2.72 2.39
CA HIS A 101 -4.19 1.81 1.42
C HIS A 101 -5.71 1.87 1.42
N PHE A 102 -6.31 1.98 2.60
CA PHE A 102 -7.76 2.05 2.74
C PHE A 102 -8.28 3.45 2.40
N ALA A 103 -7.62 4.50 2.90
CA ALA A 103 -7.94 5.88 2.59
C ALA A 103 -7.91 6.12 1.07
N HIS A 104 -6.85 5.63 0.38
CA HIS A 104 -6.75 5.69 -1.07
C HIS A 104 -8.00 5.14 -1.79
N ALA A 105 -8.50 3.98 -1.39
CA ALA A 105 -9.66 3.39 -2.05
C ALA A 105 -10.96 4.18 -1.79
N VAL A 106 -11.13 4.70 -0.57
CA VAL A 106 -12.34 5.44 -0.17
C VAL A 106 -12.33 6.86 -0.71
N ASP A 107 -11.23 7.59 -0.50
CA ASP A 107 -11.12 9.00 -0.87
C ASP A 107 -11.16 9.17 -2.39
N ASP A 108 -10.43 8.34 -3.14
CA ASP A 108 -10.43 8.40 -4.60
C ASP A 108 -11.80 8.07 -5.20
N HIS A 109 -12.54 7.14 -4.59
CA HIS A 109 -13.91 6.88 -5.00
C HIS A 109 -14.82 8.08 -4.74
N LEU A 110 -14.78 8.65 -3.53
CA LEU A 110 -15.65 9.77 -3.15
C LEU A 110 -15.31 11.06 -3.89
N MET A 111 -14.03 11.27 -4.21
CA MET A 111 -13.56 12.42 -4.99
C MET A 111 -13.77 12.24 -6.50
N GLY A 112 -14.19 11.07 -6.95
CA GLY A 112 -14.38 10.77 -8.39
C GLY A 112 -13.06 10.72 -9.16
N THR A 113 -11.96 10.34 -8.50
CA THR A 113 -10.63 10.22 -9.12
C THR A 113 -10.66 9.22 -10.26
N THR A 114 -10.31 9.67 -11.47
CA THR A 114 -10.30 8.84 -12.67
C THR A 114 -8.93 8.24 -12.98
N HIS A 115 -7.87 8.96 -12.62
CA HIS A 115 -6.47 8.59 -12.92
C HIS A 115 -5.60 8.86 -11.70
N VAL A 116 -4.76 7.90 -11.35
CA VAL A 116 -3.75 8.00 -10.28
C VAL A 116 -2.38 7.94 -10.90
N ILE A 117 -1.65 9.06 -10.82
CA ILE A 117 -0.26 9.16 -11.31
C ILE A 117 0.65 9.18 -10.08
N ARG A 118 1.57 8.22 -9.97
CA ARG A 118 2.45 8.08 -8.79
C ARG A 118 3.76 7.39 -9.13
N GLY A 119 4.71 7.41 -8.21
CA GLY A 119 5.99 6.72 -8.37
C GLY A 119 5.84 5.20 -8.47
N ASP A 120 6.75 4.56 -9.20
CA ASP A 120 6.71 3.12 -9.44
C ASP A 120 7.02 2.26 -8.20
N GLU A 121 7.50 2.87 -7.11
CA GLU A 121 7.57 2.23 -5.81
C GLU A 121 6.21 1.73 -5.28
N TRP A 122 5.11 2.29 -5.80
CA TRP A 122 3.74 1.89 -5.46
C TRP A 122 3.18 0.79 -6.36
N LEU A 123 3.93 0.37 -7.36
CA LEU A 123 3.46 -0.61 -8.34
C LEU A 123 3.12 -1.96 -7.65
N SER A 124 3.91 -2.37 -6.68
CA SER A 124 3.68 -3.58 -5.88
C SER A 124 2.41 -3.53 -5.01
N SER A 125 1.85 -2.35 -4.76
CA SER A 125 0.61 -2.17 -4.00
C SER A 125 -0.66 -2.25 -4.87
N VAL A 126 -0.53 -2.29 -6.19
CA VAL A 126 -1.67 -2.35 -7.12
C VAL A 126 -2.60 -3.53 -6.83
N PRO A 127 -2.11 -4.76 -6.59
CA PRO A 127 -2.99 -5.89 -6.30
C PRO A 127 -3.90 -5.65 -5.09
N LEU A 128 -3.34 -5.11 -4.02
CA LEU A 128 -4.08 -4.75 -2.81
C LEU A 128 -5.12 -3.66 -3.08
N HIS A 129 -4.73 -2.61 -3.81
CA HIS A 129 -5.64 -1.50 -4.10
C HIS A 129 -6.81 -1.95 -4.98
N LEU A 130 -6.55 -2.69 -6.05
CA LEU A 130 -7.61 -3.24 -6.89
C LEU A 130 -8.56 -4.15 -6.11
N GLN A 131 -8.01 -4.94 -5.19
CA GLN A 131 -8.79 -5.80 -4.31
C GLN A 131 -9.68 -4.98 -3.36
N LEU A 132 -9.14 -3.91 -2.75
CA LEU A 132 -9.94 -3.02 -1.89
C LEU A 132 -11.07 -2.34 -2.66
N PHE A 133 -10.80 -1.79 -3.85
CA PHE A 133 -11.85 -1.22 -4.71
C PHE A 133 -12.94 -2.23 -5.03
N HIS A 134 -12.56 -3.44 -5.42
CA HIS A 134 -13.48 -4.52 -5.73
C HIS A 134 -14.36 -4.91 -4.53
N GLU A 135 -13.75 -5.12 -3.35
CA GLU A 135 -14.46 -5.55 -2.15
C GLU A 135 -15.39 -4.46 -1.58
N LEU A 136 -15.08 -3.19 -1.83
CA LEU A 136 -15.95 -2.07 -1.50
C LEU A 136 -17.06 -1.83 -2.53
N GLY A 137 -17.04 -2.52 -3.67
CA GLY A 137 -17.97 -2.29 -4.76
C GLY A 137 -17.69 -1.00 -5.54
N PHE A 138 -16.46 -0.50 -5.47
CA PHE A 138 -16.04 0.74 -6.11
C PHE A 138 -15.34 0.48 -7.45
N LYS A 139 -15.48 1.40 -8.38
CA LYS A 139 -14.72 1.37 -9.63
C LYS A 139 -13.30 1.86 -9.36
N ALA A 140 -12.31 1.03 -9.64
CA ALA A 140 -10.91 1.43 -9.53
C ALA A 140 -10.53 2.50 -10.57
N PRO A 141 -9.67 3.47 -10.22
CA PRO A 141 -9.11 4.42 -11.16
C PRO A 141 -8.13 3.74 -12.12
N LYS A 142 -7.75 4.43 -13.18
CA LYS A 142 -6.62 4.03 -14.02
C LYS A 142 -5.32 4.44 -13.33
N TYR A 143 -4.31 3.58 -13.37
CA TYR A 143 -2.99 3.86 -12.77
C TYR A 143 -1.95 4.17 -13.83
N ALA A 144 -1.08 5.10 -13.50
CA ALA A 144 0.10 5.48 -14.27
C ALA A 144 1.31 5.56 -13.33
N HIS A 145 2.21 4.60 -13.41
CA HIS A 145 3.39 4.55 -12.56
C HIS A 145 4.62 5.09 -13.30
N ILE A 146 5.15 6.20 -12.77
CA ILE A 146 6.33 6.89 -13.33
C ILE A 146 7.60 6.48 -12.58
N ALA A 147 8.70 6.38 -13.32
CA ALA A 147 10.00 6.16 -12.73
C ALA A 147 10.42 7.37 -11.86
N PRO A 148 11.10 7.16 -10.73
CA PRO A 148 11.63 8.24 -9.93
C PRO A 148 12.79 8.93 -10.67
N ILE A 149 12.95 10.23 -10.43
CA ILE A 149 14.14 10.95 -10.88
C ILE A 149 15.33 10.46 -10.06
N MET A 150 16.39 10.05 -10.74
CA MET A 150 17.58 9.50 -10.14
C MET A 150 18.71 10.52 -10.16
N LYS A 151 19.50 10.53 -9.09
CA LYS A 151 20.74 11.31 -8.97
C LYS A 151 21.93 10.38 -8.89
N ASN A 152 23.02 10.76 -9.55
CA ASN A 152 24.29 10.07 -9.36
C ASN A 152 25.01 10.69 -8.15
N ASP A 153 25.24 9.89 -7.12
CA ASP A 153 25.89 10.29 -5.88
C ASP A 153 27.14 9.42 -5.69
N ASN A 154 28.31 9.98 -5.97
CA ASN A 154 29.60 9.29 -5.86
C ASN A 154 29.65 7.95 -6.62
N GLY A 155 29.08 7.91 -7.84
CA GLY A 155 29.05 6.71 -8.68
C GLY A 155 27.87 5.77 -8.39
N ASN A 156 27.08 6.02 -7.36
CA ASN A 156 25.87 5.27 -7.06
C ASN A 156 24.62 6.03 -7.48
N LYS A 157 23.73 5.36 -8.22
CA LYS A 157 22.42 5.94 -8.55
C LYS A 157 21.47 5.81 -7.37
N ARG A 158 20.89 6.90 -6.92
CA ARG A 158 19.85 6.94 -5.91
C ARG A 158 18.68 7.84 -6.32
N LYS A 159 17.50 7.60 -5.71
CA LYS A 159 16.34 8.46 -5.90
C LYS A 159 16.64 9.88 -5.40
N LEU A 160 16.24 10.88 -6.18
CA LEU A 160 16.29 12.29 -5.80
C LEU A 160 15.39 12.51 -4.57
N SER A 161 15.88 13.22 -3.57
CA SER A 161 15.23 13.37 -2.26
C SER A 161 15.02 14.82 -1.88
N LYS A 162 13.78 15.24 -1.68
CA LYS A 162 13.42 16.59 -1.21
C LYS A 162 14.10 17.00 0.10
N ARG A 163 14.55 16.04 0.91
CA ARG A 163 15.22 16.32 2.19
C ARG A 163 16.73 16.49 2.07
N LYS A 164 17.32 15.99 0.98
CA LYS A 164 18.79 15.94 0.82
C LYS A 164 19.28 16.74 -0.38
N ASP A 165 18.44 16.97 -1.36
CA ASP A 165 18.81 17.49 -2.67
C ASP A 165 18.00 18.75 -2.96
N ALA A 166 18.67 19.91 -3.05
CA ALA A 166 18.04 21.19 -3.34
C ALA A 166 17.31 21.15 -4.70
N GLU A 167 17.92 20.50 -5.70
CA GLU A 167 17.37 20.31 -7.03
C GLU A 167 16.12 19.42 -7.12
N ALA A 168 15.66 18.87 -6.00
CA ALA A 168 14.36 18.23 -5.90
C ALA A 168 13.19 19.22 -5.73
N ALA A 169 13.49 20.50 -5.44
CA ALA A 169 12.53 21.57 -5.35
C ALA A 169 12.44 22.33 -6.67
N VAL A 170 11.23 22.69 -7.09
CA VAL A 170 11.05 23.49 -8.33
C VAL A 170 11.66 24.88 -8.19
N SER A 171 11.57 25.49 -7.00
CA SER A 171 12.15 26.80 -6.69
C SER A 171 13.67 26.87 -6.92
N TYR A 172 14.39 25.77 -6.76
CA TYR A 172 15.82 25.69 -7.03
C TYR A 172 16.15 26.12 -8.46
N TYR A 173 15.40 25.65 -9.44
CA TYR A 173 15.65 25.97 -10.85
C TYR A 173 15.33 27.44 -11.15
N GLU A 174 14.34 28.01 -10.51
CA GLU A 174 13.99 29.41 -10.62
C GLU A 174 15.12 30.30 -10.02
N GLU A 175 15.62 29.94 -8.82
CA GLU A 175 16.73 30.62 -8.15
C GLU A 175 18.03 30.56 -8.94
N GLU A 176 18.30 29.43 -9.59
CA GLU A 176 19.48 29.24 -10.46
C GLU A 176 19.30 29.87 -11.86
N GLY A 177 18.14 30.47 -12.15
CA GLY A 177 17.85 31.11 -13.43
C GLY A 177 17.70 30.14 -14.60
N ILE A 178 17.36 28.88 -14.33
CA ILE A 178 17.15 27.88 -15.37
C ILE A 178 15.73 28.03 -15.93
N PRO A 179 15.56 28.23 -17.25
CA PRO A 179 14.25 28.36 -17.86
C PRO A 179 13.34 27.15 -17.62
N GLU A 180 12.06 27.40 -17.36
CA GLU A 180 11.05 26.37 -17.12
C GLU A 180 10.98 25.34 -18.26
N GLU A 181 11.07 25.80 -19.51
CA GLU A 181 11.03 24.94 -20.69
C GLU A 181 12.22 23.96 -20.72
N ALA A 182 13.40 24.41 -20.28
CA ALA A 182 14.58 23.54 -20.22
C ALA A 182 14.43 22.44 -19.18
N VAL A 183 13.81 22.76 -18.02
CA VAL A 183 13.51 21.77 -16.97
C VAL A 183 12.49 20.77 -17.47
N LYS A 184 11.42 21.22 -18.11
CA LYS A 184 10.39 20.33 -18.69
C LYS A 184 10.97 19.41 -19.75
N GLU A 185 11.78 19.94 -20.67
CA GLU A 185 12.42 19.16 -21.73
C GLU A 185 13.35 18.08 -21.16
N TYR A 186 14.12 18.43 -20.12
CA TYR A 186 14.98 17.47 -19.43
C TYR A 186 14.19 16.34 -18.76
N LEU A 187 13.03 16.65 -18.15
CA LEU A 187 12.20 15.66 -17.47
C LEU A 187 11.43 14.74 -18.43
N LEU A 188 11.22 15.19 -19.69
CA LEU A 188 10.51 14.44 -20.73
C LEU A 188 11.42 13.46 -21.49
N ASN A 189 12.73 13.60 -21.40
CA ASN A 189 13.74 12.76 -22.03
C ASN A 189 14.31 11.72 -21.05
#